data_32fe1019ba521e0aa7e46a71cf440c18
#
_entry.id   32fe1019ba521e0aa7e46a71cf440c18
#
_cell.length_a   1.000
_cell.length_b   1.000
_cell.length_c   1.000
_cell.angle_alpha   90.00
_cell.angle_beta   90.00
_cell.angle_gamma   90.00
#
_symmetry.space_group_name_H-M   'P 1'
#
loop_
_entity.id
_entity.type
_entity.pdbx_description
1 polymer ?
#
loop_
_entity_poly.entity_id
_entity_poly.type
_entity_poly.pdbx_seq_one_letter_code
_entity_poly.pdbx_strand_id
1 'polypeptide(L)'
;VYGLGIQLHGLVTKKLYKETQYLDPFEMATDMETKLKEVEKCDLVICLSHLGYAYDFAEKPDDLKLAKKTKYTDLIIGGHTHTFLEKPTVVTNATDREVLVNQVGCYGVNLGRIDFYFDNTGNSASGYTIKV
;
A
#
# COMPACT_ATOMS: atom_id res chain seq x y z
N VAL A 1 -9.59 5.44 3.08
CA VAL A 1 -8.25 5.50 2.45
C VAL A 1 -7.28 6.14 3.43
N TYR A 2 -6.05 5.61 3.54
CA TYR A 2 -4.95 6.21 4.28
C TYR A 2 -3.67 6.26 3.46
N GLY A 3 -2.67 7.06 3.87
CA GLY A 3 -1.43 7.24 3.14
C GLY A 3 -0.19 7.02 4.00
N LEU A 4 0.86 6.46 3.40
CA LEU A 4 2.17 6.26 4.02
C LEU A 4 3.27 6.85 3.14
N GLY A 5 4.10 7.71 3.73
CA GLY A 5 5.27 8.27 3.08
C GLY A 5 6.53 7.47 3.35
N ILE A 6 7.56 7.72 2.56
CA ILE A 6 8.91 7.20 2.78
C ILE A 6 9.68 8.07 3.77
N GLN A 7 10.67 7.48 4.46
CA GLN A 7 11.58 8.21 5.33
C GLN A 7 12.31 9.33 4.57
N LEU A 8 12.26 10.54 5.09
CA LEU A 8 12.84 11.72 4.44
C LEU A 8 14.37 11.80 4.56
N HIS A 9 14.93 11.19 5.62
CA HIS A 9 16.38 11.18 5.83
C HIS A 9 17.10 10.45 4.68
N GLY A 10 18.07 11.11 4.08
CA GLY A 10 18.81 10.60 2.92
C GLY A 10 18.17 10.92 1.55
N LEU A 11 16.91 11.31 1.51
CA LEU A 11 16.19 11.71 0.29
C LEU A 11 15.97 13.22 0.20
N VAL A 12 15.71 13.86 1.33
CA VAL A 12 15.46 15.29 1.43
C VAL A 12 16.41 15.90 2.42
N THR A 13 16.96 17.09 2.13
CA THR A 13 17.84 17.79 3.07
C THR A 13 17.08 18.20 4.32
N LYS A 14 17.70 18.05 5.51
CA LYS A 14 17.08 18.39 6.79
C LYS A 14 16.50 19.81 6.84
N LYS A 15 17.12 20.76 6.15
CA LYS A 15 16.63 22.13 6.04
C LYS A 15 15.21 22.24 5.49
N LEU A 16 14.78 21.29 4.63
CA LEU A 16 13.46 21.29 4.00
C LEU A 16 12.40 20.60 4.84
N TYR A 17 12.75 19.49 5.52
CA TYR A 17 11.76 18.79 6.37
C TYR A 17 11.82 19.21 7.85
N LYS A 18 12.86 20.00 8.24
CA LYS A 18 12.96 20.64 9.57
C LYS A 18 12.75 19.64 10.72
N GLU A 19 11.71 19.85 11.52
CA GLU A 19 11.33 19.04 12.69
C GLU A 19 10.30 17.97 12.37
N THR A 20 10.01 17.73 11.08
CA THR A 20 9.12 16.63 10.67
C THR A 20 9.71 15.29 11.11
N GLN A 21 8.96 14.52 11.87
CA GLN A 21 9.32 13.20 12.33
C GLN A 21 8.73 12.13 11.41
N TYR A 22 9.52 11.12 11.12
CA TYR A 22 9.06 9.91 10.44
C TYR A 22 8.69 8.87 11.49
N LEU A 23 7.45 8.43 11.46
CA LEU A 23 6.94 7.39 12.35
C LEU A 23 7.07 6.02 11.68
N ASP A 24 7.05 4.94 12.46
CA ASP A 24 7.09 3.59 11.91
C ASP A 24 5.86 3.34 11.03
N PRO A 25 6.03 3.05 9.73
CA PRO A 25 4.91 2.91 8.80
C PRO A 25 4.03 1.70 9.09
N PHE A 26 4.56 0.65 9.73
CA PHE A 26 3.78 -0.54 10.10
C PHE A 26 2.85 -0.25 11.28
N GLU A 27 3.34 0.50 12.29
CA GLU A 27 2.53 0.94 13.42
C GLU A 27 1.42 1.88 12.93
N MET A 28 1.78 2.88 12.13
CA MET A 28 0.82 3.84 11.58
C MET A 28 -0.24 3.17 10.68
N ALA A 29 0.16 2.17 9.88
CA ALA A 29 -0.80 1.39 9.10
C ALA A 29 -1.78 0.64 10.00
N THR A 30 -1.28 -0.02 11.04
CA THR A 30 -2.12 -0.77 11.99
C THR A 30 -3.15 0.14 12.67
N ASP A 31 -2.73 1.32 13.13
CA ASP A 31 -3.61 2.29 13.77
C ASP A 31 -4.69 2.80 12.80
N MET A 32 -4.27 3.14 11.57
CA MET A 32 -5.18 3.70 10.57
C MET A 32 -6.16 2.67 10.04
N GLU A 33 -5.72 1.45 9.70
CA GLU A 33 -6.63 0.42 9.21
C GLU A 33 -7.63 -0.02 10.29
N THR A 34 -7.19 -0.10 11.56
CA THR A 34 -8.06 -0.41 12.71
C THR A 34 -9.12 0.68 12.88
N LYS A 35 -8.72 1.95 12.86
CA LYS A 35 -9.66 3.07 12.92
C LYS A 35 -10.67 3.01 11.77
N LEU A 36 -10.22 2.85 10.54
CA LEU A 36 -11.08 2.80 9.36
C LEU A 36 -12.07 1.61 9.42
N LYS A 37 -11.61 0.44 9.87
CA LYS A 37 -12.46 -0.76 9.89
C LYS A 37 -13.38 -0.81 11.12
N GLU A 38 -12.85 -0.52 12.30
CA GLU A 38 -13.58 -0.74 13.56
C GLU A 38 -14.38 0.48 14.01
N VAL A 39 -13.90 1.70 13.75
CA VAL A 39 -14.58 2.94 14.14
C VAL A 39 -15.43 3.47 13.00
N GLU A 40 -14.82 3.68 11.83
CA GLU A 40 -15.50 4.29 10.66
C GLU A 40 -16.33 3.27 9.87
N LYS A 41 -16.20 1.95 10.17
CA LYS A 41 -16.95 0.84 9.53
C LYS A 41 -16.83 0.78 8.01
N CYS A 42 -15.65 1.13 7.48
CA CYS A 42 -15.39 1.09 6.05
C CYS A 42 -15.44 -0.35 5.50
N ASP A 43 -16.10 -0.54 4.37
CA ASP A 43 -16.18 -1.83 3.68
C ASP A 43 -14.85 -2.16 2.99
N LEU A 44 -14.17 -1.15 2.43
CA LEU A 44 -12.91 -1.25 1.71
C LEU A 44 -11.86 -0.33 2.33
N VAL A 45 -10.68 -0.87 2.65
CA VAL A 45 -9.54 -0.13 3.20
C VAL A 45 -8.40 -0.11 2.19
N ILE A 46 -8.02 1.09 1.73
CA ILE A 46 -6.98 1.29 0.72
C ILE A 46 -5.82 2.09 1.33
N CYS A 47 -4.60 1.59 1.14
CA CYS A 47 -3.36 2.29 1.44
C CYS A 47 -2.78 2.93 0.17
N LEU A 48 -2.51 4.24 0.19
CA LEU A 48 -1.68 4.91 -0.80
C LEU A 48 -0.25 4.95 -0.25
N SER A 49 0.62 4.12 -0.79
CA SER A 49 1.98 3.93 -0.27
C SER A 49 3.04 4.58 -1.16
N HIS A 50 4.02 5.21 -0.52
CA HIS A 50 5.27 5.62 -1.17
C HIS A 50 6.50 4.93 -0.57
N LEU A 51 6.32 3.73 0.02
CA LEU A 51 7.41 2.95 0.65
C LEU A 51 8.34 2.29 -0.39
N GLY A 52 7.79 1.91 -1.53
CA GLY A 52 8.43 1.09 -2.55
C GLY A 52 7.91 -0.35 -2.53
N TYR A 53 7.99 -1.02 -3.67
CA TYR A 53 7.37 -2.34 -3.86
C TYR A 53 8.02 -3.43 -3.00
N ALA A 54 9.32 -3.59 -3.12
CA ALA A 54 10.09 -4.61 -2.39
C ALA A 54 11.57 -4.22 -2.25
N TYR A 55 12.18 -4.60 -1.13
CA TYR A 55 13.62 -4.48 -0.89
C TYR A 55 14.18 -5.77 -0.28
N ASP A 56 15.42 -6.08 -0.64
CA ASP A 56 16.16 -7.25 -0.10
C ASP A 56 16.58 -7.06 1.37
N PHE A 57 16.52 -5.83 1.89
CA PHE A 57 16.87 -5.52 3.27
C PHE A 57 15.68 -5.74 4.20
N ALA A 58 15.83 -6.60 5.21
CA ALA A 58 14.73 -6.98 6.11
C ALA A 58 14.16 -5.77 6.87
N GLU A 59 15.02 -4.86 7.33
CA GLU A 59 14.64 -3.72 8.16
C GLU A 59 13.99 -2.57 7.36
N LYS A 60 14.18 -2.55 6.03
CA LYS A 60 13.62 -1.49 5.21
C LYS A 60 12.16 -1.79 4.90
N PRO A 61 11.22 -0.90 5.31
CA PRO A 61 9.80 -1.05 4.99
C PRO A 61 9.55 -1.03 3.48
N ASP A 62 8.65 -1.89 3.02
CA ASP A 62 8.14 -1.93 1.65
C ASP A 62 6.68 -2.42 1.62
N ASP A 63 6.07 -2.33 0.44
CA ASP A 63 4.66 -2.64 0.25
C ASP A 63 4.35 -4.13 0.49
N LEU A 64 5.25 -5.05 0.11
CA LEU A 64 5.05 -6.48 0.33
C LEU A 64 5.17 -6.87 1.81
N LYS A 65 6.11 -6.26 2.54
CA LYS A 65 6.23 -6.45 3.99
C LYS A 65 5.06 -5.82 4.73
N LEU A 66 4.61 -4.64 4.28
CA LEU A 66 3.43 -3.98 4.82
C LEU A 66 2.21 -4.87 4.66
N ALA A 67 1.93 -5.36 3.44
CA ALA A 67 0.79 -6.23 3.16
C ALA A 67 0.71 -7.43 4.10
N LYS A 68 1.85 -8.10 4.35
CA LYS A 68 1.93 -9.26 5.28
C LYS A 68 1.56 -8.91 6.72
N LYS A 69 1.78 -7.67 7.15
CA LYS A 69 1.53 -7.22 8.53
C LYS A 69 0.15 -6.64 8.74
N THR A 70 -0.54 -6.22 7.68
CA THR A 70 -1.90 -5.66 7.77
C THR A 70 -2.93 -6.71 8.22
N LYS A 71 -4.09 -6.23 8.69
CA LYS A 71 -5.23 -7.05 9.08
C LYS A 71 -6.49 -6.72 8.28
N TYR A 72 -6.67 -5.45 7.95
CA TYR A 72 -7.90 -4.91 7.36
C TYR A 72 -7.68 -4.21 6.01
N THR A 73 -6.42 -3.97 5.63
CA THR A 73 -6.11 -3.37 4.34
C THR A 73 -6.39 -4.36 3.21
N ASP A 74 -7.14 -3.94 2.22
CA ASP A 74 -7.55 -4.77 1.07
C ASP A 74 -6.68 -4.49 -0.16
N LEU A 75 -6.18 -3.24 -0.28
CA LEU A 75 -5.38 -2.80 -1.43
C LEU A 75 -4.26 -1.85 -1.00
N ILE A 76 -3.07 -2.07 -1.53
CA ILE A 76 -1.94 -1.13 -1.47
C ILE A 76 -1.64 -0.64 -2.88
N ILE A 77 -1.78 0.67 -3.11
CA ILE A 77 -1.35 1.33 -4.34
C ILE A 77 0.01 1.96 -4.04
N GLY A 78 1.06 1.34 -4.58
CA GLY A 78 2.44 1.67 -4.29
C GLY A 78 3.07 2.68 -5.26
N GLY A 79 4.22 3.20 -4.86
CA GLY A 79 5.06 4.11 -5.63
C GLY A 79 6.54 3.95 -5.29
N HIS A 80 7.35 4.97 -5.53
CA HIS A 80 8.77 5.10 -5.20
C HIS A 80 9.73 4.26 -6.06
N THR A 81 9.60 2.94 -6.08
CA THR A 81 10.50 2.04 -6.82
C THR A 81 10.23 1.99 -8.32
N HIS A 82 9.19 2.66 -8.79
CA HIS A 82 8.78 2.67 -10.20
C HIS A 82 8.61 1.26 -10.79
N THR A 83 8.13 0.32 -9.97
CA THR A 83 7.97 -1.08 -10.39
C THR A 83 6.81 -1.21 -11.38
N PHE A 84 7.08 -1.87 -12.50
CA PHE A 84 6.08 -2.14 -13.54
C PHE A 84 5.46 -3.52 -13.30
N LEU A 85 4.24 -3.55 -12.76
CA LEU A 85 3.46 -4.77 -12.59
C LEU A 85 2.38 -4.86 -13.66
N GLU A 86 2.30 -5.99 -14.35
CA GLU A 86 1.24 -6.27 -15.34
C GLU A 86 -0.10 -6.55 -14.65
N LYS A 87 -0.05 -7.07 -13.44
CA LYS A 87 -1.19 -7.35 -12.56
C LYS A 87 -0.79 -7.17 -11.11
N PRO A 88 -1.74 -6.91 -10.20
CA PRO A 88 -1.45 -6.84 -8.78
C PRO A 88 -0.80 -8.13 -8.25
N THR A 89 0.14 -7.97 -7.32
CA THR A 89 0.65 -9.07 -6.52
C THR A 89 -0.33 -9.35 -5.39
N VAL A 90 -0.73 -10.61 -5.24
CA VAL A 90 -1.57 -11.06 -4.13
C VAL A 90 -0.68 -11.48 -2.97
N VAL A 91 -0.92 -10.92 -1.80
CA VAL A 91 -0.18 -11.22 -0.56
C VAL A 91 -1.17 -11.67 0.52
N THR A 92 -0.88 -12.76 1.20
CA THR A 92 -1.64 -13.16 2.39
C THR A 92 -1.19 -12.35 3.59
N ASN A 93 -2.13 -11.71 4.28
CA ASN A 93 -1.88 -10.85 5.43
C ASN A 93 -1.88 -11.60 6.77
N ALA A 94 -1.75 -10.86 7.88
CA ALA A 94 -1.69 -11.42 9.24
C ALA A 94 -2.98 -12.11 9.71
N THR A 95 -4.08 -12.01 8.96
CA THR A 95 -5.39 -12.62 9.26
C THR A 95 -5.86 -13.60 8.17
N ASP A 96 -4.90 -14.13 7.39
CA ASP A 96 -5.14 -15.07 6.28
C ASP A 96 -6.07 -14.53 5.17
N ARG A 97 -6.12 -13.19 5.01
CA ARG A 97 -6.85 -12.54 3.92
C ARG A 97 -5.92 -12.09 2.81
N GLU A 98 -6.41 -12.04 1.60
CA GLU A 98 -5.67 -11.52 0.45
C GLU A 98 -5.63 -9.99 0.47
N VAL A 99 -4.44 -9.44 0.21
CA VAL A 99 -4.18 -8.02 -0.02
C VAL A 99 -3.60 -7.87 -1.41
N LEU A 100 -4.19 -7.00 -2.21
CA LEU A 100 -3.64 -6.65 -3.51
C LEU A 100 -2.57 -5.57 -3.37
N VAL A 101 -1.39 -5.80 -3.93
CA VAL A 101 -0.32 -4.80 -4.02
C VAL A 101 -0.09 -4.46 -5.48
N ASN A 102 -0.31 -3.21 -5.86
CA ASN A 102 -0.14 -2.77 -7.25
C ASN A 102 0.77 -1.55 -7.36
N GLN A 103 1.57 -1.56 -8.43
CA GLN A 103 2.40 -0.42 -8.83
C GLN A 103 2.55 -0.44 -10.35
N VAL A 104 2.33 0.68 -11.02
CA VAL A 104 2.23 0.75 -12.50
C VAL A 104 3.42 1.47 -13.16
N GLY A 105 4.55 1.48 -12.46
CA GLY A 105 5.77 2.12 -12.96
C GLY A 105 5.79 3.62 -12.71
N CYS A 106 6.16 4.40 -13.72
CA CYS A 106 6.34 5.85 -13.64
C CYS A 106 5.98 6.55 -14.94
N TYR A 107 6.00 7.88 -14.93
CA TYR A 107 5.82 8.78 -16.08
C TYR A 107 4.44 8.70 -16.76
N GLY A 108 3.44 8.05 -16.18
CA GLY A 108 2.11 7.95 -16.76
C GLY A 108 2.02 7.07 -18.01
N VAL A 109 2.99 6.16 -18.22
CA VAL A 109 3.00 5.26 -19.39
C VAL A 109 2.06 4.06 -19.25
N ASN A 110 1.58 3.81 -18.03
CA ASN A 110 0.64 2.74 -17.72
C ASN A 110 -0.53 3.24 -16.90
N LEU A 111 -1.68 2.65 -17.11
CA LEU A 111 -2.88 2.81 -16.28
C LEU A 111 -3.18 1.49 -15.56
N GLY A 112 -3.23 1.52 -14.24
CA GLY A 112 -3.72 0.41 -13.43
C GLY A 112 -5.22 0.52 -13.19
N ARG A 113 -5.95 -0.57 -13.40
CA ARG A 113 -7.36 -0.67 -13.04
C ARG A 113 -7.56 -1.82 -12.09
N ILE A 114 -8.27 -1.59 -10.99
CA ILE A 114 -8.64 -2.60 -10.00
C ILE A 114 -10.14 -2.46 -9.76
N ASP A 115 -10.85 -3.55 -9.95
CA ASP A 115 -12.30 -3.63 -9.76
C ASP A 115 -12.58 -4.45 -8.49
N PHE A 116 -13.35 -3.90 -7.56
CA PHE A 116 -13.86 -4.59 -6.39
C PHE A 116 -15.34 -4.90 -6.57
N TYR A 117 -15.72 -6.12 -6.27
CA TYR A 117 -17.09 -6.60 -6.35
C TYR A 117 -17.57 -6.93 -4.94
N PHE A 118 -18.70 -6.37 -4.58
CA PHE A 118 -19.34 -6.55 -3.27
C PHE A 118 -20.65 -7.27 -3.45
N ASP A 119 -20.80 -8.43 -2.81
CA ASP A 119 -22.04 -9.18 -2.79
C ASP A 119 -22.32 -9.74 -1.38
N ASN A 120 -23.44 -10.47 -1.24
CA ASN A 120 -23.85 -11.03 0.04
C ASN A 120 -23.00 -12.23 0.49
N THR A 121 -22.08 -12.72 -0.36
CA THR A 121 -21.24 -13.90 -0.08
C THR A 121 -19.80 -13.53 0.26
N GLY A 122 -19.43 -12.27 0.03
CA GLY A 122 -18.10 -11.73 0.31
C GLY A 122 -17.63 -10.75 -0.78
N ASN A 123 -16.42 -10.26 -0.60
CA ASN A 123 -15.79 -9.34 -1.55
C ASN A 123 -14.79 -10.08 -2.42
N SER A 124 -14.75 -9.78 -3.68
CA SER A 124 -13.71 -10.22 -4.60
C SER A 124 -13.11 -9.03 -5.34
N ALA A 125 -11.85 -9.16 -5.75
CA ALA A 125 -11.17 -8.12 -6.49
C ALA A 125 -10.37 -8.69 -7.65
N SER A 126 -10.25 -7.91 -8.72
CA SER A 126 -9.36 -8.19 -9.85
C SER A 126 -8.69 -6.92 -10.31
N GLY A 127 -7.54 -7.04 -10.95
CA GLY A 127 -6.83 -5.88 -11.46
C GLY A 127 -5.88 -6.23 -12.59
N TYR A 128 -5.58 -5.23 -13.40
CA TYR A 128 -4.63 -5.34 -14.51
C TYR A 128 -4.02 -3.98 -14.83
N THR A 129 -2.92 -4.00 -15.57
CA THR A 129 -2.23 -2.79 -16.03
C THR A 129 -2.36 -2.68 -17.54
N ILE A 130 -2.68 -1.49 -18.02
CA ILE A 130 -2.78 -1.17 -19.43
C ILE A 130 -1.64 -0.20 -19.77
N LYS A 131 -0.91 -0.48 -20.84
CA LYS A 131 0.01 0.50 -21.42
C LYS A 131 -0.81 1.57 -22.16
N VAL A 132 -0.54 2.82 -21.85
CA VAL A 132 -1.19 3.99 -22.48
C VAL A 132 -0.34 4.52 -23.63
#